data_3e558eb9fdb6ad3955e7e072e91494fa
#
_entry.id   3e558eb9fdb6ad3955e7e072e91494fa
#
_cell.length_a   1.000
_cell.length_b   1.000
_cell.length_c   1.000
_cell.angle_alpha   90.00
_cell.angle_beta   90.00
_cell.angle_gamma   90.00
#
_symmetry.space_group_name_H-M   'P 1'
#
loop_
_entity.id
_entity.type
_entity.pdbx_description
1 polymer ?
#
loop_
_entity_poly.entity_id
_entity_poly.type
_entity_poly.pdbx_seq_one_letter_code
_entity_poly.pdbx_strand_id
1 'polypeptide(L)'
;MSQNKEEEAKSNAAEARTNETRGFMRQVRVAARRKYTPEEKIRIVLEGFRREVGGKDLCRREGIRPSTYYAWLKDFMEAGKDRLT
;
A
#
# COMPACT_ATOMS: atom_id res chain seq x y z
N MET A 1 -32.18 -6.44 28.94
CA MET A 1 -32.26 -5.72 27.72
C MET A 1 -31.39 -6.36 26.65
N SER A 2 -32.07 -7.00 25.69
CA SER A 2 -31.43 -7.79 24.65
C SER A 2 -30.62 -6.96 23.66
N GLN A 3 -30.91 -5.66 23.52
CA GLN A 3 -30.22 -4.75 22.66
C GLN A 3 -28.74 -4.60 23.01
N ASN A 4 -28.39 -4.64 24.30
CA ASN A 4 -27.02 -4.39 24.73
C ASN A 4 -26.06 -5.52 24.31
N LYS A 5 -26.52 -6.76 24.26
CA LYS A 5 -25.65 -7.89 23.84
C LYS A 5 -25.37 -7.87 22.35
N GLU A 6 -26.35 -7.49 21.53
CA GLU A 6 -26.13 -7.34 20.09
C GLU A 6 -25.23 -6.16 19.77
N GLU A 7 -25.41 -5.06 20.49
CA GLU A 7 -24.55 -3.89 20.35
C GLU A 7 -23.12 -4.18 20.78
N GLU A 8 -22.93 -4.91 21.88
CA GLU A 8 -21.61 -5.33 22.32
C GLU A 8 -20.95 -6.26 21.31
N ALA A 9 -21.69 -7.21 20.76
CA ALA A 9 -21.15 -8.12 19.74
C ALA A 9 -20.76 -7.36 18.47
N LYS A 10 -21.61 -6.43 18.03
CA LYS A 10 -21.31 -5.58 16.88
C LYS A 10 -20.15 -4.65 17.15
N SER A 11 -20.08 -4.08 18.35
CA SER A 11 -18.98 -3.20 18.77
C SER A 11 -17.67 -3.98 18.84
N ASN A 12 -17.67 -5.18 19.38
CA ASN A 12 -16.49 -6.03 19.46
C ASN A 12 -16.00 -6.46 18.07
N ALA A 13 -16.94 -6.81 17.17
CA ALA A 13 -16.60 -7.14 15.79
C ALA A 13 -16.06 -5.92 15.05
N ALA A 14 -16.65 -4.74 15.26
CA ALA A 14 -16.18 -3.49 14.68
C ALA A 14 -14.81 -3.11 15.23
N GLU A 15 -14.58 -3.29 16.52
CA GLU A 15 -13.29 -3.04 17.15
C GLU A 15 -12.21 -3.97 16.61
N ALA A 16 -12.51 -5.26 16.43
CA ALA A 16 -11.58 -6.22 15.85
C ALA A 16 -11.20 -5.82 14.42
N ARG A 17 -12.19 -5.46 13.59
CA ARG A 17 -11.95 -4.97 12.25
C ARG A 17 -11.14 -3.67 12.25
N THR A 18 -11.46 -2.77 13.17
CA THR A 18 -10.74 -1.50 13.33
C THR A 18 -9.29 -1.76 13.72
N ASN A 19 -9.06 -2.71 14.64
CA ASN A 19 -7.70 -3.06 15.07
C ASN A 19 -6.90 -3.70 13.93
N GLU A 20 -7.52 -4.58 13.15
CA GLU A 20 -6.89 -5.17 11.96
C GLU A 20 -6.56 -4.08 10.93
N THR A 21 -7.49 -3.18 10.68
CA THR A 21 -7.30 -2.05 9.77
C THR A 21 -6.21 -1.13 10.28
N ARG A 22 -6.19 -0.82 11.57
CA ARG A 22 -5.13 -0.02 12.18
C ARG A 22 -3.77 -0.69 12.06
N GLY A 23 -3.70 -2.00 12.28
CA GLY A 23 -2.47 -2.78 12.09
C GLY A 23 -1.97 -2.71 10.67
N PHE A 24 -2.86 -2.92 9.69
CA PHE A 24 -2.53 -2.79 8.29
C PHE A 24 -2.07 -1.37 7.96
N MET A 25 -2.81 -0.35 8.39
CA MET A 25 -2.46 1.04 8.14
C MET A 25 -1.15 1.43 8.82
N ARG A 26 -0.84 0.86 9.97
CA ARG A 26 0.44 1.07 10.65
C ARG A 26 1.57 0.49 9.82
N GLN A 27 1.41 -0.72 9.29
CA GLN A 27 2.39 -1.35 8.42
C GLN A 27 2.63 -0.52 7.16
N VAL A 28 1.56 -0.04 6.53
CA VAL A 28 1.65 0.82 5.36
C VAL A 28 2.37 2.12 5.70
N ARG A 29 2.06 2.74 6.84
CA ARG A 29 2.72 3.98 7.28
C ARG A 29 4.19 3.78 7.58
N VAL A 30 4.53 2.67 8.22
CA VAL A 30 5.93 2.33 8.50
C VAL A 30 6.69 2.12 7.18
N ALA A 31 6.11 1.38 6.25
CA ALA A 31 6.69 1.18 4.92
C ALA A 31 6.83 2.50 4.16
N ALA A 32 5.79 3.37 4.24
CA ALA A 32 5.82 4.67 3.58
C ALA A 32 6.84 5.63 4.19
N ARG A 33 7.12 5.51 5.50
CA ARG A 33 8.16 6.29 6.18
C ARG A 33 9.55 5.75 5.91
N ARG A 34 9.65 4.48 5.54
CA ARG A 34 10.90 3.87 5.15
C ARG A 34 11.43 4.64 3.94
N LYS A 35 12.68 5.05 4.03
CA LYS A 35 13.32 5.70 2.91
C LYS A 35 13.68 4.67 1.87
N TYR A 36 12.97 4.68 0.76
CA TYR A 36 13.32 3.86 -0.39
C TYR A 36 14.40 4.59 -1.20
N THR A 37 15.43 3.88 -1.57
CA THR A 37 16.43 4.41 -2.49
C THR A 37 15.83 4.53 -3.89
N PRO A 38 16.38 5.40 -4.76
CA PRO A 38 15.93 5.46 -6.14
C PRO A 38 15.99 4.10 -6.84
N GLU A 39 17.01 3.31 -6.56
CA GLU A 39 17.18 1.97 -7.12
C GLU A 39 16.05 1.02 -6.69
N GLU A 40 15.66 1.08 -5.42
CA GLU A 40 14.55 0.27 -4.91
C GLU A 40 13.23 0.67 -5.57
N LYS A 41 12.98 1.97 -5.73
CA LYS A 41 11.78 2.47 -6.40
C LYS A 41 11.73 2.00 -7.85
N ILE A 42 12.85 2.10 -8.55
CA ILE A 42 12.96 1.64 -9.95
C ILE A 42 12.72 0.13 -10.02
N ARG A 43 13.31 -0.65 -9.11
CA ARG A 43 13.08 -2.09 -9.05
C ARG A 43 11.59 -2.42 -8.94
N ILE A 44 10.91 -1.75 -8.02
CA ILE A 44 9.49 -1.98 -7.78
C ILE A 44 8.66 -1.59 -9.01
N VAL A 45 8.94 -0.45 -9.60
CA VAL A 45 8.26 0.02 -10.82
C VAL A 45 8.47 -0.97 -11.96
N LEU A 46 9.69 -1.45 -12.16
CA LEU A 46 10.00 -2.41 -13.21
C LEU A 46 9.32 -3.76 -12.97
N GLU A 47 9.20 -4.21 -11.75
CA GLU A 47 8.44 -5.43 -11.45
C GLU A 47 6.97 -5.27 -11.84
N GLY A 48 6.39 -4.08 -11.63
CA GLY A 48 5.04 -3.79 -12.08
C GLY A 48 4.90 -3.84 -13.60
N PHE A 49 5.92 -3.40 -14.33
CA PHE A 49 5.93 -3.49 -15.79
C PHE A 49 5.99 -4.92 -16.30
N ARG A 50 6.67 -5.80 -15.59
CA ARG A 50 6.77 -7.22 -16.00
C ARG A 50 5.45 -7.96 -15.91
N ARG A 51 4.52 -7.45 -15.12
CA ARG A 51 3.18 -8.02 -14.94
C ARG A 51 3.16 -9.47 -14.45
N GLU A 52 4.26 -9.96 -13.93
CA GLU A 52 4.31 -11.28 -13.29
C GLU A 52 3.49 -11.30 -12.01
N VAL A 53 3.41 -10.13 -11.36
CA VAL A 53 2.61 -9.90 -10.17
C VAL A 53 1.67 -8.74 -10.47
N GLY A 54 0.38 -8.88 -10.16
CA GLY A 54 -0.58 -7.79 -10.33
C GLY A 54 -0.19 -6.57 -9.50
N GLY A 55 -0.52 -5.38 -9.96
CA GLY A 55 -0.17 -4.13 -9.28
C GLY A 55 -0.60 -4.09 -7.82
N LYS A 56 -1.82 -4.57 -7.53
CA LYS A 56 -2.33 -4.65 -6.17
C LYS A 56 -1.52 -5.60 -5.29
N ASP A 57 -1.16 -6.75 -5.84
CA ASP A 57 -0.39 -7.76 -5.13
C ASP A 57 1.04 -7.28 -4.88
N LEU A 58 1.61 -6.59 -5.85
CA LEU A 58 2.93 -5.98 -5.72
C LEU A 58 2.94 -4.94 -4.60
N CYS A 59 1.95 -4.04 -4.59
CA CYS A 59 1.83 -3.02 -3.55
C CYS A 59 1.65 -3.66 -2.18
N ARG A 60 0.83 -4.71 -2.09
CA ARG A 60 0.63 -5.45 -0.86
C ARG A 60 1.91 -6.12 -0.38
N ARG A 61 2.64 -6.75 -1.28
CA ARG A 61 3.91 -7.41 -0.97
C ARG A 61 4.95 -6.43 -0.45
N GLU A 62 5.06 -5.28 -1.11
CA GLU A 62 6.04 -4.25 -0.74
C GLU A 62 5.57 -3.35 0.40
N GLY A 63 4.29 -3.45 0.82
CA GLY A 63 3.74 -2.64 1.89
C GLY A 63 3.58 -1.18 1.53
N ILE A 64 3.34 -0.88 0.26
CA ILE A 64 3.13 0.49 -0.23
C ILE A 64 1.69 0.67 -0.68
N ARG A 65 1.23 1.93 -0.65
CA ARG A 65 -0.07 2.28 -1.17
C ARG A 65 -0.03 2.31 -2.70
N PRO A 66 -1.12 1.90 -3.37
CA PRO A 66 -1.19 2.04 -4.82
C PRO A 66 -0.91 3.46 -5.32
N SER A 67 -1.39 4.48 -4.58
CA SER A 67 -1.12 5.88 -4.93
C SER A 67 0.38 6.20 -4.92
N THR A 68 1.13 5.66 -3.97
CA THR A 68 2.58 5.81 -3.91
C THR A 68 3.25 5.13 -5.10
N TYR A 69 2.84 3.92 -5.42
CA TYR A 69 3.35 3.18 -6.58
C TYR A 69 3.11 3.96 -7.87
N TYR A 70 1.89 4.47 -8.08
CA TYR A 70 1.57 5.21 -9.29
C TYR A 70 2.28 6.55 -9.35
N ALA A 71 2.54 7.20 -8.21
CA ALA A 71 3.35 8.41 -8.18
C ALA A 71 4.80 8.12 -8.63
N TRP A 72 5.39 7.04 -8.15
CA TRP A 72 6.73 6.63 -8.59
C TRP A 72 6.75 6.26 -10.08
N LEU A 73 5.71 5.56 -10.54
CA LEU A 73 5.58 5.21 -11.95
C LEU A 73 5.53 6.46 -12.83
N LYS A 74 4.73 7.44 -12.44
CA LYS A 74 4.61 8.71 -13.15
C LYS A 74 5.96 9.44 -13.20
N ASP A 75 6.62 9.56 -12.05
CA ASP A 75 7.93 10.22 -11.97
C ASP A 75 8.96 9.49 -12.82
N PHE A 76 8.95 8.17 -12.80
CA PHE A 76 9.84 7.34 -13.62
C PHE A 76 9.62 7.61 -15.11
N MET A 77 8.36 7.64 -15.54
CA MET A 77 8.02 7.88 -16.94
C MET A 77 8.40 9.29 -17.37
N GLU A 78 8.14 10.29 -16.56
CA GLU A 78 8.51 11.67 -16.86
C GLU A 78 10.01 11.86 -16.91
N ALA A 79 10.74 11.31 -15.96
CA ALA A 79 12.20 11.36 -15.93
C ALA A 79 12.79 10.64 -17.14
N GLY A 80 12.26 9.47 -17.50
CA GLY A 80 12.69 8.74 -18.68
C GLY A 80 12.45 9.53 -19.95
N LYS A 81 11.30 10.18 -20.07
CA LYS A 81 10.98 11.03 -21.21
C LYS A 81 11.99 12.17 -21.33
N ASP A 82 12.31 12.84 -20.23
CA ASP A 82 13.24 13.95 -20.22
C ASP A 82 14.66 13.52 -20.57
N ARG A 83 15.07 12.33 -20.11
CA ARG A 83 16.43 11.82 -20.37
C ARG A 83 16.59 11.23 -21.76
N LEU A 84 15.53 10.74 -22.37
CA LEU A 84 15.57 10.09 -23.69
C LEU A 84 15.25 11.04 -24.84
N THR A 85 14.98 12.27 -24.55
CA THR A 85 14.78 13.29 -25.61
C THR A 85 16.05 13.59 -26.38
#